data_30bc16332f90fded73069272f2007720
#
_entry.id   30bc16332f90fded73069272f2007720
#
_cell.length_a   1.000
_cell.length_b   1.000
_cell.length_c   1.000
_cell.angle_alpha   90.00
_cell.angle_beta   90.00
_cell.angle_gamma   90.00
#
_symmetry.space_group_name_H-M   'P 1'
#
loop_
_entity.id
_entity.type
_entity.pdbx_description
1 polymer ?
#
loop_
_entity_poly.entity_id
_entity_poly.type
_entity_poly.pdbx_seq_one_letter_code
_entity_poly.pdbx_strand_id
1 'polypeptide(L)'
;MRFFAKTKLKTMLTAAALAAAAVLSPRPAAAVDLTMYYPVAVGGPVTKIIDDMVARFEKENSDIKVTAVYAGNYTDTMTKAMTAMKGGQPPQISVLLSTDVFTLMDENAIVPMDGLVADKAWFKEFYPAFMANGQIEGKTWSIPFQRSTIVLYWNKDAFKEAGLDPEKAPASWDEMADMARKLVKKDASGNVTRWGVEIPTTGYAYWMLQALAIENGQKLMNEPGNEVYLTAPKTVAALDYWVDLSRKQAVMPTGSIDWATLRTDFLEGKTAMMWHTTGNLTAVKDGAKFNFGVAMLPAKEQRGSPTGGGSFYIFKSASPEQQKAAVKFIQWMTAPERAAEWSIKTGYVAVSPAAYKTPAMQAYAKDFPAATVARDQLEYAVPELSVHENGRIYKFVNDAVQAAVTGSQTSKEALSAAQQQAERVLRTYK
;
A
#
# COMPACT_ATOMS: atom_id res chain seq x y z
N MET A 1 -88.55 -43.71 20.61
CA MET A 1 -87.67 -44.87 20.38
C MET A 1 -86.29 -44.41 20.08
N ARG A 2 -85.35 -44.66 20.97
CA ARG A 2 -83.94 -44.33 20.93
C ARG A 2 -83.22 -45.32 20.03
N PHE A 3 -82.36 -44.85 19.18
CA PHE A 3 -81.10 -45.47 18.77
C PHE A 3 -80.58 -44.69 17.54
N PHE A 4 -79.50 -43.95 17.64
CA PHE A 4 -78.45 -43.68 16.67
C PHE A 4 -77.71 -42.39 17.04
N ALA A 5 -76.77 -42.47 17.93
CA ALA A 5 -75.74 -41.44 18.13
C ALA A 5 -74.55 -42.00 18.91
N LYS A 6 -73.67 -42.72 18.27
CA LYS A 6 -72.35 -43.06 18.79
C LYS A 6 -71.47 -43.69 17.72
N THR A 7 -71.11 -42.96 16.64
CA THR A 7 -70.06 -43.46 15.75
C THR A 7 -69.53 -42.35 14.83
N LYS A 8 -69.25 -41.12 15.30
CA LYS A 8 -68.57 -40.10 14.48
C LYS A 8 -67.53 -39.27 15.25
N LEU A 9 -67.01 -39.80 16.40
CA LEU A 9 -66.08 -39.00 17.18
C LEU A 9 -64.66 -39.61 17.32
N LYS A 10 -64.32 -40.67 16.55
CA LYS A 10 -63.00 -41.27 16.58
C LYS A 10 -62.12 -41.07 15.34
N THR A 11 -62.63 -40.43 14.29
CA THR A 11 -61.90 -40.24 13.02
C THR A 11 -61.36 -38.82 12.82
N MET A 12 -61.60 -37.88 13.75
CA MET A 12 -61.10 -36.50 13.64
C MET A 12 -59.86 -36.19 14.49
N LEU A 13 -59.40 -37.12 15.35
CA LEU A 13 -58.23 -36.90 16.18
C LEU A 13 -56.90 -37.44 15.60
N THR A 14 -56.95 -38.21 14.51
CA THR A 14 -55.75 -38.75 13.84
C THR A 14 -55.26 -37.91 12.69
N ALA A 15 -56.03 -36.94 12.17
CA ALA A 15 -55.60 -36.04 11.09
C ALA A 15 -54.88 -34.77 11.59
N ALA A 16 -54.99 -34.41 12.89
CA ALA A 16 -54.36 -33.23 13.45
C ALA A 16 -52.90 -33.49 13.96
N ALA A 17 -52.48 -34.75 14.13
CA ALA A 17 -51.13 -35.07 14.58
C ALA A 17 -50.10 -35.23 13.44
N LEU A 18 -50.52 -35.30 12.18
CA LEU A 18 -49.61 -35.39 11.00
C LEU A 18 -49.30 -34.04 10.34
N ALA A 19 -49.95 -32.96 10.73
CA ALA A 19 -49.69 -31.63 10.20
C ALA A 19 -48.67 -30.80 11.01
N ALA A 20 -48.23 -31.28 12.16
CA ALA A 20 -47.25 -30.57 13.02
C ALA A 20 -45.79 -31.06 12.86
N ALA A 21 -45.54 -32.06 11.98
CA ALA A 21 -44.18 -32.52 11.64
C ALA A 21 -43.65 -31.91 10.33
N ALA A 22 -44.32 -30.85 9.82
CA ALA A 22 -43.88 -30.13 8.64
C ALA A 22 -42.79 -29.12 9.01
N VAL A 23 -41.55 -29.53 8.78
CA VAL A 23 -40.47 -28.68 8.30
C VAL A 23 -39.87 -27.72 9.34
N LEU A 24 -39.12 -28.25 10.28
CA LEU A 24 -37.87 -27.65 10.71
C LEU A 24 -36.77 -28.14 9.76
N SER A 25 -36.94 -27.91 8.47
CA SER A 25 -35.75 -27.89 7.57
C SER A 25 -34.91 -26.72 8.04
N PRO A 26 -33.64 -26.91 8.41
CA PRO A 26 -32.77 -25.78 8.72
C PRO A 26 -32.78 -24.89 7.47
N ARG A 27 -33.37 -23.69 7.59
CA ARG A 27 -33.16 -22.67 6.59
C ARG A 27 -31.64 -22.56 6.44
N PRO A 28 -31.07 -22.64 5.23
CA PRO A 28 -29.67 -22.30 5.06
C PRO A 28 -29.48 -20.94 5.73
N ALA A 29 -28.55 -20.86 6.68
CA ALA A 29 -28.18 -19.58 7.29
C ALA A 29 -27.91 -18.60 6.14
N ALA A 30 -28.53 -17.43 6.17
CA ALA A 30 -28.25 -16.41 5.17
C ALA A 30 -26.74 -16.15 5.16
N ALA A 31 -26.17 -16.07 3.96
CA ALA A 31 -24.74 -15.74 3.84
C ALA A 31 -24.44 -14.42 4.55
N VAL A 32 -23.28 -14.33 5.17
CA VAL A 32 -22.79 -13.09 5.79
C VAL A 32 -22.30 -12.16 4.68
N ASP A 33 -22.96 -11.01 4.52
CA ASP A 33 -22.57 -10.01 3.54
C ASP A 33 -21.47 -9.10 4.08
N LEU A 34 -20.39 -8.94 3.30
CA LEU A 34 -19.28 -8.04 3.55
C LEU A 34 -19.14 -7.06 2.37
N THR A 35 -18.99 -5.80 2.65
CA THR A 35 -18.54 -4.79 1.68
C THR A 35 -17.07 -4.46 1.98
N MET A 36 -16.23 -4.54 0.94
CA MET A 36 -14.82 -4.18 1.00
C MET A 36 -14.52 -3.01 0.07
N TYR A 37 -14.05 -1.88 0.61
CA TYR A 37 -13.49 -0.81 -0.21
C TYR A 37 -11.99 -1.03 -0.42
N TYR A 38 -11.51 -0.80 -1.65
CA TYR A 38 -10.09 -0.93 -1.96
C TYR A 38 -9.61 0.12 -2.96
N PRO A 39 -8.34 0.56 -2.85
CA PRO A 39 -7.73 1.52 -3.75
C PRO A 39 -7.00 0.83 -4.91
N VAL A 40 -6.76 1.61 -5.98
CA VAL A 40 -5.76 1.30 -7.01
C VAL A 40 -4.87 2.52 -7.19
N ALA A 41 -3.58 2.37 -6.87
CA ALA A 41 -2.56 3.42 -6.98
C ALA A 41 -1.39 3.03 -7.90
N VAL A 42 -1.52 1.91 -8.60
CA VAL A 42 -0.50 1.32 -9.47
C VAL A 42 -1.11 0.91 -10.81
N GLY A 43 -0.27 0.60 -11.80
CA GLY A 43 -0.72 0.09 -13.09
C GLY A 43 -1.12 -1.38 -13.06
N GLY A 44 -1.71 -1.83 -14.16
CA GLY A 44 -2.14 -3.21 -14.36
C GLY A 44 -3.61 -3.47 -14.02
N PRO A 45 -4.09 -4.70 -14.21
CA PRO A 45 -5.50 -5.06 -14.08
C PRO A 45 -5.89 -5.40 -12.63
N VAL A 46 -5.56 -4.52 -11.67
CA VAL A 46 -5.70 -4.77 -10.22
C VAL A 46 -7.14 -5.11 -9.82
N THR A 47 -8.13 -4.40 -10.39
CA THR A 47 -9.56 -4.66 -10.10
C THR A 47 -9.95 -6.08 -10.50
N LYS A 48 -9.56 -6.51 -11.71
CA LYS A 48 -9.83 -7.86 -12.18
C LYS A 48 -9.17 -8.93 -11.30
N ILE A 49 -7.95 -8.69 -10.82
CA ILE A 49 -7.27 -9.62 -9.92
C ILE A 49 -8.06 -9.77 -8.60
N ILE A 50 -8.54 -8.66 -8.03
CA ILE A 50 -9.34 -8.68 -6.81
C ILE A 50 -10.67 -9.40 -7.06
N ASP A 51 -11.38 -9.11 -8.15
CA ASP A 51 -12.64 -9.76 -8.50
C ASP A 51 -12.47 -11.29 -8.63
N ASP A 52 -11.39 -11.74 -9.32
CA ASP A 52 -11.06 -13.17 -9.45
C ASP A 52 -10.75 -13.83 -8.10
N MET A 53 -10.06 -13.12 -7.20
CA MET A 53 -9.75 -13.63 -5.85
C MET A 53 -11.02 -13.72 -4.99
N VAL A 54 -11.87 -12.70 -5.02
CA VAL A 54 -13.15 -12.69 -4.32
C VAL A 54 -14.07 -13.85 -4.79
N ALA A 55 -14.19 -14.03 -6.11
CA ALA A 55 -15.02 -15.12 -6.65
C ALA A 55 -14.52 -16.52 -6.20
N ARG A 56 -13.21 -16.72 -6.10
CA ARG A 56 -12.63 -17.96 -5.58
C ARG A 56 -12.86 -18.14 -4.08
N PHE A 57 -12.72 -17.07 -3.30
CA PHE A 57 -13.03 -17.08 -1.88
C PHE A 57 -14.49 -17.49 -1.64
N GLU A 58 -15.45 -16.87 -2.33
CA GLU A 58 -16.88 -17.18 -2.20
C GLU A 58 -17.22 -18.62 -2.62
N LYS A 59 -16.53 -19.16 -3.63
CA LYS A 59 -16.69 -20.55 -4.04
C LYS A 59 -16.25 -21.52 -2.95
N GLU A 60 -15.19 -21.20 -2.21
CA GLU A 60 -14.66 -21.99 -1.11
C GLU A 60 -15.42 -21.75 0.21
N ASN A 61 -16.15 -20.63 0.31
CA ASN A 61 -16.84 -20.16 1.53
C ASN A 61 -18.23 -19.61 1.17
N SER A 62 -19.13 -20.51 0.76
CA SER A 62 -20.47 -20.15 0.25
C SER A 62 -21.38 -19.48 1.30
N ASP A 63 -20.97 -19.52 2.57
CA ASP A 63 -21.61 -18.85 3.70
C ASP A 63 -21.22 -17.37 3.86
N ILE A 64 -20.29 -16.86 3.03
CA ILE A 64 -19.84 -15.46 3.05
C ILE A 64 -19.94 -14.89 1.62
N LYS A 65 -20.48 -13.67 1.51
CA LYS A 65 -20.50 -12.88 0.28
C LYS A 65 -19.66 -11.63 0.44
N VAL A 66 -18.82 -11.30 -0.55
CA VAL A 66 -17.92 -10.14 -0.51
C VAL A 66 -18.18 -9.24 -1.71
N THR A 67 -18.72 -8.06 -1.48
CA THR A 67 -18.83 -7.01 -2.50
C THR A 67 -17.56 -6.16 -2.46
N ALA A 68 -16.63 -6.39 -3.38
CA ALA A 68 -15.44 -5.59 -3.54
C ALA A 68 -15.74 -4.33 -4.36
N VAL A 69 -15.47 -3.16 -3.80
CA VAL A 69 -15.75 -1.86 -4.41
C VAL A 69 -14.44 -1.11 -4.64
N TYR A 70 -14.08 -0.91 -5.91
CA TYR A 70 -13.02 0.00 -6.27
C TYR A 70 -13.41 1.43 -5.90
N ALA A 71 -12.65 2.07 -5.03
CA ALA A 71 -13.00 3.35 -4.44
C ALA A 71 -12.09 4.53 -4.88
N GLY A 72 -11.23 4.32 -5.87
CA GLY A 72 -10.27 5.34 -6.35
C GLY A 72 -8.85 5.05 -5.86
N ASN A 73 -8.04 6.07 -5.66
CA ASN A 73 -6.74 5.96 -5.00
C ASN A 73 -6.90 5.84 -3.47
N TYR A 74 -5.79 5.81 -2.72
CA TYR A 74 -5.84 5.69 -1.25
C TYR A 74 -6.59 6.85 -0.58
N THR A 75 -6.36 8.08 -1.00
CA THR A 75 -7.04 9.27 -0.47
C THR A 75 -8.54 9.21 -0.74
N ASP A 76 -8.93 8.83 -1.97
CA ASP A 76 -10.34 8.68 -2.34
C ASP A 76 -11.01 7.58 -1.51
N THR A 77 -10.32 6.45 -1.33
CA THR A 77 -10.84 5.30 -0.57
C THR A 77 -11.06 5.68 0.90
N MET A 78 -10.07 6.34 1.53
CA MET A 78 -10.20 6.85 2.90
C MET A 78 -11.37 7.83 3.04
N THR A 79 -11.47 8.80 2.12
CA THR A 79 -12.56 9.79 2.12
C THR A 79 -13.92 9.12 2.00
N LYS A 80 -14.07 8.15 1.07
CA LYS A 80 -15.32 7.42 0.88
C LYS A 80 -15.68 6.55 2.09
N ALA A 81 -14.69 5.84 2.67
CA ALA A 81 -14.92 5.00 3.84
C ALA A 81 -15.37 5.84 5.05
N MET A 82 -14.71 6.97 5.31
CA MET A 82 -15.07 7.87 6.42
C MET A 82 -16.41 8.58 6.18
N THR A 83 -16.73 8.94 4.94
CA THR A 83 -18.03 9.51 4.57
C THR A 83 -19.14 8.48 4.77
N ALA A 84 -18.96 7.25 4.33
CA ALA A 84 -19.90 6.16 4.52
C ALA A 84 -20.09 5.84 6.02
N MET A 85 -19.02 5.89 6.82
CA MET A 85 -19.08 5.73 8.27
C MET A 85 -19.95 6.85 8.91
N LYS A 86 -19.73 8.11 8.55
CA LYS A 86 -20.54 9.24 9.05
C LYS A 86 -21.99 9.16 8.61
N GLY A 87 -22.24 8.55 7.44
CA GLY A 87 -23.58 8.24 6.92
C GLY A 87 -24.25 7.00 7.54
N GLY A 88 -23.59 6.32 8.48
CA GLY A 88 -24.11 5.12 9.17
C GLY A 88 -24.04 3.83 8.33
N GLN A 89 -23.35 3.81 7.21
CA GLN A 89 -23.20 2.66 6.31
C GLN A 89 -21.73 2.42 5.88
N PRO A 90 -20.77 2.27 6.84
CA PRO A 90 -19.40 2.00 6.49
C PRO A 90 -19.22 0.61 5.87
N PRO A 91 -18.16 0.41 5.06
CA PRO A 91 -17.77 -0.93 4.67
C PRO A 91 -17.38 -1.75 5.92
N GLN A 92 -17.50 -3.07 5.85
CA GLN A 92 -17.03 -3.96 6.94
C GLN A 92 -15.51 -4.08 6.91
N ILE A 93 -14.93 -4.04 5.70
CA ILE A 93 -13.48 -4.11 5.46
C ILE A 93 -13.09 -2.93 4.55
N SER A 94 -11.92 -2.34 4.79
CA SER A 94 -11.31 -1.48 3.78
C SER A 94 -9.81 -1.74 3.71
N VAL A 95 -9.27 -1.66 2.48
CA VAL A 95 -7.84 -1.53 2.27
C VAL A 95 -7.51 -0.05 2.22
N LEU A 96 -6.76 0.43 3.22
CA LEU A 96 -6.34 1.82 3.35
C LEU A 96 -4.82 1.87 3.53
N LEU A 97 -4.21 3.05 3.45
CA LEU A 97 -2.78 3.16 3.76
C LEU A 97 -2.51 2.58 5.15
N SER A 98 -1.37 1.88 5.27
CA SER A 98 -0.94 1.38 6.58
C SER A 98 -0.73 2.50 7.60
N THR A 99 -0.56 3.71 7.12
CA THR A 99 -0.33 4.93 7.91
C THR A 99 -1.61 5.62 8.36
N ASP A 100 -2.78 5.21 7.86
CA ASP A 100 -4.06 5.79 8.27
C ASP A 100 -4.51 5.33 9.67
N VAL A 101 -3.74 4.43 10.30
CA VAL A 101 -4.09 3.78 11.56
C VAL A 101 -4.41 4.77 12.69
N PHE A 102 -3.60 5.82 12.88
CA PHE A 102 -3.86 6.81 13.93
C PHE A 102 -5.16 7.56 13.69
N THR A 103 -5.40 8.04 12.45
CA THR A 103 -6.65 8.71 12.10
C THR A 103 -7.87 7.79 12.33
N LEU A 104 -7.76 6.51 11.95
CA LEU A 104 -8.84 5.54 12.13
C LEU A 104 -9.08 5.22 13.62
N MET A 105 -8.03 5.19 14.45
CA MET A 105 -8.11 5.03 15.90
C MET A 105 -8.74 6.27 16.55
N ASP A 106 -8.29 7.46 16.20
CA ASP A 106 -8.80 8.74 16.73
C ASP A 106 -10.30 8.91 16.44
N GLU A 107 -10.74 8.53 15.25
CA GLU A 107 -12.16 8.52 14.85
C GLU A 107 -12.94 7.30 15.40
N ASN A 108 -12.29 6.41 16.18
CA ASN A 108 -12.90 5.20 16.73
C ASN A 108 -13.59 4.34 15.65
N ALA A 109 -13.01 4.33 14.44
CA ALA A 109 -13.59 3.74 13.24
C ALA A 109 -13.36 2.23 13.12
N ILE A 110 -12.25 1.72 13.67
CA ILE A 110 -11.77 0.35 13.49
C ILE A 110 -11.69 -0.41 14.81
N VAL A 111 -11.52 -1.73 14.69
CA VAL A 111 -11.30 -2.61 15.85
C VAL A 111 -9.92 -3.24 15.78
N PRO A 112 -9.25 -3.47 16.93
CA PRO A 112 -8.03 -4.27 16.95
C PRO A 112 -8.37 -5.73 16.66
N MET A 113 -7.51 -6.39 15.90
CA MET A 113 -7.74 -7.78 15.47
C MET A 113 -7.41 -8.81 16.55
N ASP A 114 -6.72 -8.41 17.62
CA ASP A 114 -6.29 -9.30 18.71
C ASP A 114 -7.43 -10.06 19.40
N GLY A 115 -8.61 -9.44 19.48
CA GLY A 115 -9.82 -10.06 20.03
C GLY A 115 -10.59 -10.92 19.02
N LEU A 116 -10.29 -10.82 17.74
CA LEU A 116 -11.00 -11.49 16.65
C LEU A 116 -10.29 -12.74 16.15
N VAL A 117 -8.96 -12.82 16.33
CA VAL A 117 -8.10 -13.89 15.84
C VAL A 117 -7.85 -14.89 16.98
N ALA A 118 -8.22 -16.16 16.77
CA ALA A 118 -8.06 -17.21 17.76
C ALA A 118 -6.57 -17.56 18.00
N ASP A 119 -5.82 -17.72 16.91
CA ASP A 119 -4.37 -18.00 16.98
C ASP A 119 -3.56 -16.75 16.62
N LYS A 120 -3.03 -16.07 17.63
CA LYS A 120 -2.19 -14.89 17.46
C LYS A 120 -0.81 -15.18 16.84
N ALA A 121 -0.41 -16.44 16.70
CA ALA A 121 0.80 -16.82 15.99
C ALA A 121 0.72 -16.38 14.51
N TRP A 122 -0.48 -16.29 13.94
CA TRP A 122 -0.71 -15.79 12.60
C TRP A 122 -0.10 -14.39 12.35
N PHE A 123 -0.12 -13.46 13.34
CA PHE A 123 0.49 -12.14 13.21
C PHE A 123 2.00 -12.19 13.01
N LYS A 124 2.66 -13.28 13.44
CA LYS A 124 4.11 -13.48 13.31
C LYS A 124 4.52 -14.09 11.97
N GLU A 125 3.55 -14.48 11.15
CA GLU A 125 3.80 -15.01 9.80
C GLU A 125 4.17 -13.91 8.80
N PHE A 126 3.84 -12.66 9.11
CA PHE A 126 4.11 -11.50 8.28
C PHE A 126 5.51 -10.92 8.51
N TYR A 127 6.04 -10.24 7.50
CA TYR A 127 7.28 -9.48 7.68
C TYR A 127 7.10 -8.40 8.76
N PRO A 128 7.98 -8.33 9.78
CA PRO A 128 7.87 -7.32 10.84
C PRO A 128 7.84 -5.89 10.31
N ALA A 129 8.60 -5.59 9.26
CA ALA A 129 8.61 -4.28 8.62
C ALA A 129 7.22 -3.86 8.09
N PHE A 130 6.39 -4.80 7.65
CA PHE A 130 5.03 -4.51 7.18
C PHE A 130 4.01 -4.45 8.31
N MET A 131 4.27 -5.13 9.42
CA MET A 131 3.40 -5.07 10.60
C MET A 131 3.59 -3.79 11.42
N ALA A 132 4.76 -3.17 11.35
CA ALA A 132 5.17 -2.09 12.24
C ALA A 132 4.19 -0.90 12.26
N ASN A 133 3.65 -0.46 11.11
CA ASN A 133 2.65 0.60 11.07
C ASN A 133 1.29 0.19 11.67
N GLY A 134 0.95 -1.11 11.63
CA GLY A 134 -0.32 -1.63 12.12
C GLY A 134 -0.31 -2.06 13.57
N GLN A 135 0.85 -2.05 14.24
CA GLN A 135 1.01 -2.46 15.64
C GLN A 135 1.23 -1.25 16.53
N ILE A 136 0.16 -0.75 17.14
CA ILE A 136 0.13 0.46 17.97
C ILE A 136 -0.36 0.08 19.37
N GLU A 137 0.31 0.58 20.41
CA GLU A 137 -0.04 0.35 21.83
C GLU A 137 -0.21 -1.15 22.18
N GLY A 138 0.65 -2.00 21.60
CA GLY A 138 0.63 -3.44 21.85
C GLY A 138 -0.55 -4.19 21.22
N LYS A 139 -1.32 -3.57 20.34
CA LYS A 139 -2.43 -4.16 19.61
C LYS A 139 -2.15 -4.16 18.11
N THR A 140 -2.76 -5.12 17.40
CA THR A 140 -2.70 -5.22 15.93
C THR A 140 -3.99 -4.65 15.33
N TRP A 141 -3.90 -3.51 14.65
CA TRP A 141 -5.04 -2.78 14.09
C TRP A 141 -5.28 -3.06 12.62
N SER A 142 -4.26 -3.56 11.91
CA SER A 142 -4.35 -3.86 10.48
C SER A 142 -3.47 -5.02 10.07
N ILE A 143 -3.82 -5.66 8.96
CA ILE A 143 -3.06 -6.75 8.34
C ILE A 143 -2.51 -6.31 7.00
N PRO A 144 -1.20 -6.48 6.73
CA PRO A 144 -0.58 -6.03 5.49
C PRO A 144 -1.14 -6.77 4.26
N PHE A 145 -1.36 -6.03 3.16
CA PHE A 145 -1.87 -6.58 1.90
C PHE A 145 -1.16 -6.01 0.67
N GLN A 146 -1.43 -4.76 0.29
CA GLN A 146 -0.83 -4.10 -0.86
C GLN A 146 0.48 -3.42 -0.44
N ARG A 147 1.48 -4.22 -0.05
CA ARG A 147 2.71 -3.68 0.54
C ARG A 147 3.84 -3.54 -0.48
N SER A 148 4.60 -2.48 -0.32
CA SER A 148 5.72 -2.13 -1.21
C SER A 148 6.87 -1.47 -0.46
N THR A 149 7.98 -1.29 -1.18
CA THR A 149 9.03 -0.31 -0.87
C THR A 149 9.29 0.53 -2.12
N ILE A 150 10.02 1.61 -1.99
CA ILE A 150 10.55 2.36 -3.12
C ILE A 150 11.78 1.60 -3.64
N VAL A 151 11.89 1.45 -4.95
CA VAL A 151 13.07 0.88 -5.60
C VAL A 151 13.54 1.78 -6.75
N LEU A 152 14.78 1.60 -7.14
CA LEU A 152 15.34 2.21 -8.34
C LEU A 152 15.08 1.29 -9.53
N TYR A 153 14.39 1.82 -10.55
CA TYR A 153 14.32 1.21 -11.88
C TYR A 153 15.31 1.92 -12.80
N TRP A 154 16.00 1.15 -13.67
CA TRP A 154 16.87 1.76 -14.68
C TRP A 154 16.76 1.09 -16.03
N ASN A 155 16.91 1.89 -17.08
CA ASN A 155 16.95 1.46 -18.47
C ASN A 155 18.37 1.00 -18.84
N LYS A 156 18.58 -0.32 -18.94
CA LYS A 156 19.89 -0.92 -19.25
C LYS A 156 20.40 -0.54 -20.63
N ASP A 157 19.50 -0.37 -21.60
CA ASP A 157 19.86 0.01 -22.96
C ASP A 157 20.35 1.46 -23.00
N ALA A 158 19.72 2.36 -22.22
CA ALA A 158 20.20 3.74 -22.05
C ALA A 158 21.58 3.80 -21.35
N PHE A 159 21.82 2.93 -20.37
CA PHE A 159 23.13 2.82 -19.71
C PHE A 159 24.21 2.41 -20.71
N LYS A 160 23.94 1.37 -21.51
CA LYS A 160 24.86 0.92 -22.57
C LYS A 160 25.12 2.01 -23.60
N GLU A 161 24.10 2.73 -24.04
CA GLU A 161 24.22 3.88 -24.98
C GLU A 161 25.15 4.97 -24.39
N ALA A 162 25.06 5.24 -23.07
CA ALA A 162 25.86 6.22 -22.37
C ALA A 162 27.26 5.76 -21.98
N GLY A 163 27.66 4.51 -22.35
CA GLY A 163 28.95 3.93 -21.99
C GLY A 163 29.05 3.51 -20.50
N LEU A 164 27.90 3.32 -19.84
CA LEU A 164 27.83 2.78 -18.48
C LEU A 164 27.63 1.26 -18.52
N ASP A 165 28.03 0.58 -17.44
CA ASP A 165 27.75 -0.85 -17.27
C ASP A 165 26.23 -1.05 -17.08
N PRO A 166 25.54 -1.74 -18.02
CA PRO A 166 24.09 -1.93 -17.95
C PRO A 166 23.66 -2.83 -16.78
N GLU A 167 24.56 -3.62 -16.21
CA GLU A 167 24.25 -4.52 -15.10
C GLU A 167 24.53 -3.89 -13.73
N LYS A 168 25.08 -2.67 -13.68
CA LYS A 168 25.44 -1.98 -12.46
C LYS A 168 24.55 -0.78 -12.18
N ALA A 169 23.61 -0.93 -11.23
CA ALA A 169 22.87 0.20 -10.68
C ALA A 169 23.76 1.07 -9.78
N PRO A 170 23.45 2.39 -9.62
CA PRO A 170 24.15 3.24 -8.69
C PRO A 170 23.97 2.75 -7.25
N ALA A 171 25.07 2.67 -6.48
CA ALA A 171 25.05 2.23 -5.09
C ALA A 171 24.94 3.39 -4.10
N SER A 172 25.24 4.62 -4.53
CA SER A 172 25.18 5.82 -3.70
C SER A 172 24.51 6.99 -4.42
N TRP A 173 24.10 8.02 -3.66
CA TRP A 173 23.55 9.26 -4.20
C TRP A 173 24.51 9.94 -5.18
N ASP A 174 25.80 9.99 -4.84
CA ASP A 174 26.80 10.61 -5.67
C ASP A 174 26.99 9.83 -6.98
N GLU A 175 27.05 8.49 -6.92
CA GLU A 175 27.12 7.63 -8.10
C GLU A 175 25.85 7.77 -8.98
N MET A 176 24.66 7.87 -8.35
CA MET A 176 23.42 8.10 -9.09
C MET A 176 23.44 9.43 -9.85
N ALA A 177 23.89 10.50 -9.19
CA ALA A 177 24.00 11.81 -9.83
C ALA A 177 25.02 11.81 -10.96
N ASP A 178 26.18 11.14 -10.79
CA ASP A 178 27.23 11.02 -11.80
C ASP A 178 26.76 10.24 -13.04
N MET A 179 26.06 9.12 -12.81
CA MET A 179 25.46 8.33 -13.89
C MET A 179 24.34 9.12 -14.58
N ALA A 180 23.49 9.80 -13.79
CA ALA A 180 22.38 10.59 -14.33
C ALA A 180 22.88 11.68 -15.28
N ARG A 181 24.02 12.35 -14.99
CA ARG A 181 24.62 13.34 -15.91
C ARG A 181 24.99 12.75 -17.27
N LYS A 182 25.48 11.52 -17.30
CA LYS A 182 25.83 10.81 -18.54
C LYS A 182 24.61 10.33 -19.31
N LEU A 183 23.50 10.10 -18.62
CA LEU A 183 22.26 9.55 -19.17
C LEU A 183 21.34 10.62 -19.78
N VAL A 184 21.51 11.90 -19.43
CA VAL A 184 20.75 12.98 -20.05
C VAL A 184 21.03 13.03 -21.55
N LYS A 185 19.96 13.03 -22.36
CA LYS A 185 20.04 13.15 -23.82
C LYS A 185 19.32 14.40 -24.30
N LYS A 186 19.90 15.09 -25.27
CA LYS A 186 19.34 16.28 -25.88
C LYS A 186 19.23 16.12 -27.39
N ASP A 187 18.24 16.75 -27.97
CA ASP A 187 18.13 16.87 -29.44
C ASP A 187 19.10 17.92 -30.00
N ALA A 188 19.09 18.04 -31.30
CA ALA A 188 19.94 19.02 -32.01
C ALA A 188 19.65 20.48 -31.65
N SER A 189 18.46 20.75 -31.10
CA SER A 189 18.04 22.09 -30.64
C SER A 189 18.36 22.33 -29.15
N GLY A 190 18.93 21.33 -28.47
CA GLY A 190 19.30 21.41 -27.05
C GLY A 190 18.18 21.03 -26.06
N ASN A 191 16.99 20.63 -26.57
CA ASN A 191 15.90 20.19 -25.71
C ASN A 191 16.21 18.80 -25.13
N VAL A 192 15.89 18.59 -23.85
CA VAL A 192 16.07 17.28 -23.19
C VAL A 192 15.03 16.31 -23.75
N THR A 193 15.49 15.20 -24.31
CA THR A 193 14.67 14.10 -24.82
C THR A 193 14.68 12.89 -23.88
N ARG A 194 15.67 12.81 -22.97
CA ARG A 194 15.73 11.82 -21.91
C ARG A 194 16.40 12.44 -20.69
N TRP A 195 15.76 12.36 -19.55
CA TRP A 195 16.34 12.71 -18.26
C TRP A 195 17.19 11.58 -17.69
N GLY A 196 18.15 11.93 -16.83
CA GLY A 196 19.02 10.95 -16.19
C GLY A 196 18.32 10.19 -15.09
N VAL A 197 17.58 10.90 -14.27
CA VAL A 197 16.77 10.32 -13.15
C VAL A 197 15.54 11.17 -12.93
N GLU A 198 14.45 10.53 -12.52
CA GLU A 198 13.27 11.23 -12.03
C GLU A 198 12.78 10.60 -10.72
N ILE A 199 12.41 11.46 -9.77
CA ILE A 199 11.80 11.14 -8.49
C ILE A 199 10.47 11.90 -8.43
N PRO A 200 9.31 11.25 -8.21
CA PRO A 200 8.01 11.91 -8.29
C PRO A 200 7.86 12.95 -7.18
N THR A 201 7.49 14.17 -7.53
CA THR A 201 7.36 15.32 -6.62
C THR A 201 5.92 15.60 -6.24
N THR A 202 4.94 14.86 -6.80
CA THR A 202 3.52 14.90 -6.44
C THR A 202 2.98 13.52 -6.12
N GLY A 203 1.79 13.45 -5.56
CA GLY A 203 1.16 12.22 -5.09
C GLY A 203 1.69 11.77 -3.74
N TYR A 204 2.86 11.13 -3.73
CA TYR A 204 3.48 10.60 -2.51
C TYR A 204 4.85 11.22 -2.24
N ALA A 205 5.00 12.53 -2.44
CA ALA A 205 6.27 13.24 -2.23
C ALA A 205 6.81 13.10 -0.80
N TYR A 206 5.94 13.09 0.21
CA TYR A 206 6.32 12.81 1.61
C TYR A 206 7.07 11.48 1.75
N TRP A 207 6.67 10.45 0.99
CA TRP A 207 7.26 9.12 1.03
C TRP A 207 8.66 9.10 0.39
N MET A 208 8.85 9.84 -0.70
CA MET A 208 10.15 10.04 -1.34
C MET A 208 11.11 10.82 -0.43
N LEU A 209 10.62 11.90 0.20
CA LEU A 209 11.41 12.66 1.18
C LEU A 209 11.81 11.79 2.37
N GLN A 210 10.90 10.94 2.85
CA GLN A 210 11.22 10.01 3.93
C GLN A 210 12.33 9.04 3.54
N ALA A 211 12.33 8.50 2.32
CA ALA A 211 13.39 7.62 1.84
C ALA A 211 14.75 8.35 1.86
N LEU A 212 14.82 9.53 1.25
CA LEU A 212 16.03 10.34 1.24
C LEU A 212 16.51 10.70 2.67
N ALA A 213 15.59 11.06 3.57
CA ALA A 213 15.96 11.38 4.95
C ALA A 213 16.53 10.15 5.68
N ILE A 214 15.93 8.97 5.51
CA ILE A 214 16.41 7.72 6.14
C ILE A 214 17.78 7.33 5.59
N GLU A 215 17.98 7.41 4.28
CA GLU A 215 19.27 7.14 3.66
C GLU A 215 20.36 8.10 4.17
N ASN A 216 19.97 9.33 4.53
CA ASN A 216 20.84 10.31 5.19
C ASN A 216 20.87 10.18 6.72
N GLY A 217 20.38 9.06 7.28
CA GLY A 217 20.46 8.73 8.71
C GLY A 217 19.48 9.51 9.61
N GLN A 218 18.34 9.97 9.07
CA GLN A 218 17.33 10.73 9.82
C GLN A 218 15.95 10.08 9.79
N LYS A 219 15.39 9.77 10.95
CA LYS A 219 13.96 9.42 11.11
C LYS A 219 13.10 10.68 11.04
N LEU A 220 11.91 10.59 10.45
CA LEU A 220 11.01 11.75 10.32
C LEU A 220 9.96 11.87 11.44
N MET A 221 9.77 10.83 12.26
CA MET A 221 8.76 10.80 13.32
C MET A 221 9.24 10.03 14.54
N ASN A 222 8.55 10.23 15.67
CA ASN A 222 8.65 9.37 16.85
C ASN A 222 7.66 8.19 16.79
N GLU A 223 7.82 7.18 17.66
CA GLU A 223 6.95 6.01 17.73
C GLU A 223 5.50 6.32 18.14
N PRO A 224 5.24 7.23 19.13
CA PRO A 224 3.89 7.61 19.48
C PRO A 224 3.11 8.36 18.39
N GLY A 225 3.75 8.75 17.28
CA GLY A 225 3.08 9.44 16.18
C GLY A 225 2.62 10.87 16.50
N ASN A 226 3.23 11.52 17.47
CA ASN A 226 2.87 12.87 17.90
C ASN A 226 3.98 13.92 17.72
N GLU A 227 5.08 13.54 17.07
CA GLU A 227 6.18 14.43 16.71
C GLU A 227 6.73 14.09 15.32
N VAL A 228 7.14 15.14 14.58
CA VAL A 228 7.86 15.02 13.32
C VAL A 228 9.16 15.83 13.36
N TYR A 229 10.15 15.45 12.55
CA TYR A 229 11.51 16.00 12.56
C TYR A 229 11.89 16.59 11.19
N LEU A 230 11.00 17.44 10.64
CA LEU A 230 11.16 18.00 9.30
C LEU A 230 12.31 19.01 9.20
N THR A 231 12.63 19.71 10.29
CA THR A 231 13.72 20.71 10.32
C THR A 231 15.06 20.15 10.77
N ALA A 232 15.16 18.84 11.02
CA ALA A 232 16.44 18.22 11.32
C ALA A 232 17.44 18.49 10.18
N PRO A 233 18.70 18.84 10.47
CA PRO A 233 19.69 19.20 9.43
C PRO A 233 19.81 18.16 8.31
N LYS A 234 19.73 16.88 8.64
CA LYS A 234 19.81 15.78 7.69
C LYS A 234 18.54 15.66 6.82
N THR A 235 17.35 16.03 7.33
CA THR A 235 16.13 16.11 6.53
C THR A 235 16.21 17.25 5.52
N VAL A 236 16.68 18.43 5.97
CA VAL A 236 16.89 19.58 5.08
C VAL A 236 17.89 19.24 3.99
N ALA A 237 19.03 18.63 4.34
CA ALA A 237 20.05 18.21 3.38
C ALA A 237 19.53 17.15 2.37
N ALA A 238 18.61 16.28 2.80
CA ALA A 238 17.98 15.30 1.92
C ALA A 238 17.06 15.99 0.87
N LEU A 239 16.30 17.00 1.26
CA LEU A 239 15.51 17.78 0.32
C LEU A 239 16.38 18.66 -0.57
N ASP A 240 17.47 19.24 -0.04
CA ASP A 240 18.44 19.99 -0.84
C ASP A 240 19.05 19.11 -1.94
N TYR A 241 19.46 17.88 -1.61
CA TYR A 241 19.96 16.94 -2.62
C TYR A 241 18.93 16.69 -3.73
N TRP A 242 17.67 16.45 -3.36
CA TRP A 242 16.60 16.24 -4.36
C TRP A 242 16.40 17.45 -5.27
N VAL A 243 16.36 18.65 -4.70
CA VAL A 243 16.26 19.92 -5.44
C VAL A 243 17.49 20.11 -6.35
N ASP A 244 18.70 19.77 -5.86
CA ASP A 244 19.93 19.92 -6.61
C ASP A 244 20.00 19.05 -7.86
N LEU A 245 19.38 17.86 -7.88
CA LEU A 245 19.29 17.01 -9.07
C LEU A 245 18.64 17.75 -10.27
N SER A 246 17.65 18.61 -10.01
CA SER A 246 17.00 19.39 -11.04
C SER A 246 17.65 20.75 -11.29
N ARG A 247 17.94 21.52 -10.23
CA ARG A 247 18.31 22.94 -10.35
C ARG A 247 19.78 23.19 -10.54
N LYS A 248 20.66 22.40 -9.94
CA LYS A 248 22.11 22.56 -10.08
C LYS A 248 22.72 21.59 -11.05
N GLN A 249 22.30 20.33 -10.98
CA GLN A 249 22.88 19.27 -11.81
C GLN A 249 22.18 19.10 -13.15
N ALA A 250 20.95 19.61 -13.30
CA ALA A 250 20.13 19.51 -14.50
C ALA A 250 19.99 18.08 -15.05
N VAL A 251 19.88 17.09 -14.15
CA VAL A 251 19.72 15.68 -14.49
C VAL A 251 18.28 15.19 -14.34
N MET A 252 17.41 16.03 -13.77
CA MET A 252 15.99 15.80 -13.53
C MET A 252 15.20 17.03 -13.99
N PRO A 253 13.94 16.91 -14.44
CA PRO A 253 13.11 18.06 -14.79
C PRO A 253 12.97 19.03 -13.60
N THR A 254 12.80 20.30 -13.90
CA THR A 254 12.36 21.30 -12.91
C THR A 254 10.83 21.29 -12.81
N GLY A 255 10.29 21.45 -11.60
CA GLY A 255 8.84 21.53 -11.38
C GLY A 255 8.22 20.21 -10.94
N SER A 256 6.94 20.06 -11.25
CA SER A 256 6.14 18.92 -10.78
C SER A 256 6.37 17.68 -11.64
N ILE A 257 6.72 16.58 -11.01
CA ILE A 257 6.79 15.25 -11.62
C ILE A 257 5.66 14.43 -11.00
N ASP A 258 4.67 14.09 -11.81
CA ASP A 258 3.49 13.36 -11.34
C ASP A 258 3.77 11.86 -11.18
N TRP A 259 3.21 11.30 -10.11
CA TRP A 259 3.36 9.89 -9.75
C TRP A 259 2.96 8.93 -10.88
N ALA A 260 1.82 9.14 -11.51
CA ALA A 260 1.31 8.24 -12.54
C ALA A 260 2.04 8.46 -13.88
N THR A 261 2.35 9.71 -14.20
CA THR A 261 3.04 10.11 -15.44
C THR A 261 4.47 9.57 -15.46
N LEU A 262 5.20 9.61 -14.35
CA LEU A 262 6.59 9.13 -14.29
C LEU A 262 6.75 7.69 -14.78
N ARG A 263 5.84 6.79 -14.42
CA ARG A 263 5.89 5.43 -14.97
C ARG A 263 5.79 5.41 -16.48
N THR A 264 4.92 6.23 -17.07
CA THR A 264 4.76 6.35 -18.53
C THR A 264 6.02 6.89 -19.16
N ASP A 265 6.61 7.94 -18.60
CA ASP A 265 7.86 8.54 -19.09
C ASP A 265 9.02 7.55 -19.05
N PHE A 266 9.10 6.70 -18.03
CA PHE A 266 10.08 5.61 -17.99
C PHE A 266 9.83 4.58 -19.10
N LEU A 267 8.59 4.13 -19.30
CA LEU A 267 8.23 3.15 -20.33
C LEU A 267 8.45 3.68 -21.75
N GLU A 268 8.32 5.00 -21.95
CA GLU A 268 8.61 5.69 -23.21
C GLU A 268 10.10 6.03 -23.39
N GLY A 269 10.96 5.73 -22.40
CA GLY A 269 12.38 6.02 -22.44
C GLY A 269 12.74 7.50 -22.26
N LYS A 270 11.80 8.33 -21.76
CA LYS A 270 12.01 9.75 -21.47
C LYS A 270 12.82 9.99 -20.19
N THR A 271 12.93 8.99 -19.35
CA THR A 271 13.85 8.96 -18.20
C THR A 271 14.64 7.67 -18.17
N ALA A 272 15.92 7.74 -17.81
CA ALA A 272 16.80 6.58 -17.76
C ALA A 272 16.73 5.85 -16.41
N MET A 273 16.46 6.56 -15.33
CA MET A 273 16.26 6.02 -13.99
C MET A 273 15.01 6.64 -13.36
N MET A 274 14.27 5.85 -12.61
CA MET A 274 13.16 6.35 -11.78
C MET A 274 13.15 5.71 -10.39
N TRP A 275 12.78 6.50 -9.39
CA TRP A 275 12.38 5.97 -8.10
C TRP A 275 10.88 5.75 -8.12
N HIS A 276 10.44 4.54 -7.84
CA HIS A 276 9.02 4.24 -7.83
C HIS A 276 8.69 3.04 -6.95
N THR A 277 7.41 2.85 -6.65
CA THR A 277 6.93 1.68 -5.92
C THR A 277 7.17 0.38 -6.67
N THR A 278 7.50 -0.68 -5.94
CA THR A 278 7.49 -2.05 -6.48
C THR A 278 6.10 -2.52 -6.92
N GLY A 279 5.02 -1.90 -6.43
CA GLY A 279 3.66 -2.19 -6.91
C GLY A 279 3.46 -1.98 -8.42
N ASN A 280 4.37 -1.27 -9.08
CA ASN A 280 4.40 -1.11 -10.53
C ASN A 280 5.29 -2.14 -11.26
N LEU A 281 5.96 -3.06 -10.56
CA LEU A 281 6.98 -3.92 -11.17
C LEU A 281 6.43 -4.75 -12.34
N THR A 282 5.28 -5.38 -12.17
CA THR A 282 4.67 -6.16 -13.25
C THR A 282 4.21 -5.28 -14.40
N ALA A 283 3.64 -4.10 -14.13
CA ALA A 283 3.27 -3.14 -15.17
C ALA A 283 4.49 -2.62 -15.95
N VAL A 284 5.63 -2.44 -15.29
CA VAL A 284 6.90 -2.07 -15.95
C VAL A 284 7.43 -3.25 -16.77
N LYS A 285 7.42 -4.46 -16.22
CA LYS A 285 7.83 -5.69 -16.92
C LYS A 285 7.06 -5.90 -18.21
N ASP A 286 5.74 -5.72 -18.17
CA ASP A 286 4.86 -5.95 -19.30
C ASP A 286 4.89 -4.80 -20.32
N GLY A 287 5.20 -3.57 -19.89
CA GLY A 287 5.16 -2.36 -20.70
C GLY A 287 6.49 -1.92 -21.29
N ALA A 288 7.63 -2.25 -20.69
CA ALA A 288 8.93 -1.83 -21.13
C ALA A 288 9.32 -2.49 -22.45
N LYS A 289 9.75 -1.68 -23.42
CA LYS A 289 10.25 -2.12 -24.73
C LYS A 289 11.79 -2.17 -24.79
N PHE A 290 12.43 -2.08 -23.65
CA PHE A 290 13.87 -2.11 -23.46
C PHE A 290 14.22 -3.00 -22.27
N ASN A 291 15.47 -3.41 -22.17
CA ASN A 291 15.96 -4.12 -21.00
C ASN A 291 16.05 -3.18 -19.79
N PHE A 292 15.47 -3.57 -18.68
CA PHE A 292 15.52 -2.78 -17.47
C PHE A 292 16.05 -3.59 -16.29
N GLY A 293 16.49 -2.88 -15.27
CA GLY A 293 16.88 -3.45 -13.99
C GLY A 293 16.10 -2.84 -12.85
N VAL A 294 16.13 -3.52 -11.69
CA VAL A 294 15.56 -3.05 -10.43
C VAL A 294 16.61 -3.23 -9.34
N ALA A 295 16.87 -2.18 -8.57
CA ALA A 295 17.81 -2.19 -7.46
C ALA A 295 17.19 -1.59 -6.20
N MET A 296 17.77 -1.93 -5.05
CA MET A 296 17.54 -1.17 -3.83
C MET A 296 17.93 0.29 -4.05
N LEU A 297 17.33 1.20 -3.30
CA LEU A 297 17.68 2.62 -3.37
C LEU A 297 19.17 2.85 -3.07
N PRO A 298 19.81 3.83 -3.73
CA PRO A 298 21.20 4.17 -3.50
C PRO A 298 21.38 4.78 -2.10
N ALA A 299 22.43 4.39 -1.39
CA ALA A 299 22.69 4.87 -0.05
C ALA A 299 23.34 6.28 -0.03
N LYS A 300 23.13 7.01 1.07
CA LYS A 300 23.99 8.16 1.44
C LYS A 300 24.87 7.78 2.63
N GLU A 301 24.38 7.91 3.85
CA GLU A 301 25.06 7.43 5.05
C GLU A 301 24.75 5.95 5.34
N GLN A 302 23.59 5.50 4.93
CA GLN A 302 23.10 4.13 5.12
C GLN A 302 22.14 3.73 4.01
N ARG A 303 21.83 2.44 3.90
CA ARG A 303 20.69 1.96 3.13
C ARG A 303 19.40 2.19 3.89
N GLY A 304 18.33 2.40 3.17
CA GLY A 304 17.01 2.56 3.77
C GLY A 304 15.91 2.71 2.73
N SER A 305 14.70 2.38 3.11
CA SER A 305 13.48 2.72 2.40
C SER A 305 12.33 2.67 3.39
N PRO A 306 11.37 3.59 3.37
CA PRO A 306 10.13 3.37 4.09
C PRO A 306 9.36 2.24 3.41
N THR A 307 8.64 1.43 4.21
CA THR A 307 7.58 0.59 3.66
C THR A 307 6.47 1.48 3.12
N GLY A 308 5.60 0.95 2.27
CA GLY A 308 4.47 1.70 1.72
C GLY A 308 3.29 0.81 1.41
N GLY A 309 2.18 1.46 1.04
CA GLY A 309 0.99 0.78 0.56
C GLY A 309 -0.02 0.43 1.65
N GLY A 310 -0.99 -0.42 1.29
CA GLY A 310 -2.21 -0.62 2.07
C GLY A 310 -2.22 -1.87 2.93
N SER A 311 -3.04 -1.79 3.97
CA SER A 311 -3.38 -2.88 4.87
C SER A 311 -4.89 -3.04 4.97
N PHE A 312 -5.36 -4.23 5.32
CA PHE A 312 -6.76 -4.46 5.67
C PHE A 312 -7.08 -3.91 7.05
N TYR A 313 -8.20 -3.20 7.14
CA TYR A 313 -8.81 -2.74 8.39
C TYR A 313 -10.22 -3.29 8.50
N ILE A 314 -10.67 -3.63 9.72
CA ILE A 314 -12.05 -4.04 10.02
C ILE A 314 -12.73 -2.89 10.73
N PHE A 315 -13.86 -2.43 10.18
CA PHE A 315 -14.63 -1.33 10.75
C PHE A 315 -15.40 -1.79 11.99
N LYS A 316 -15.44 -0.94 13.01
CA LYS A 316 -16.06 -1.23 14.32
C LYS A 316 -17.57 -1.46 14.24
N SER A 317 -18.23 -0.87 13.23
CA SER A 317 -19.67 -1.02 13.00
C SER A 317 -20.08 -2.37 12.41
N ALA A 318 -19.13 -3.19 11.96
CA ALA A 318 -19.40 -4.55 11.53
C ALA A 318 -19.93 -5.41 12.70
N SER A 319 -20.96 -6.22 12.46
CA SER A 319 -21.47 -7.14 13.49
C SER A 319 -20.42 -8.18 13.90
N PRO A 320 -20.57 -8.85 15.06
CA PRO A 320 -19.63 -9.90 15.46
C PRO A 320 -19.48 -11.02 14.42
N GLU A 321 -20.55 -11.37 13.70
CA GLU A 321 -20.54 -12.35 12.61
C GLU A 321 -19.76 -11.82 11.41
N GLN A 322 -19.98 -10.56 11.06
CA GLN A 322 -19.24 -9.90 9.97
C GLN A 322 -17.76 -9.74 10.31
N GLN A 323 -17.41 -9.40 11.55
CA GLN A 323 -16.01 -9.32 11.97
C GLN A 323 -15.28 -10.67 11.86
N LYS A 324 -15.93 -11.77 12.25
CA LYS A 324 -15.39 -13.14 12.08
C LYS A 324 -15.24 -13.51 10.60
N ALA A 325 -16.24 -13.20 9.79
CA ALA A 325 -16.20 -13.43 8.34
C ALA A 325 -15.10 -12.58 7.67
N ALA A 326 -14.92 -11.34 8.11
CA ALA A 326 -13.85 -10.46 7.66
C ALA A 326 -12.45 -11.03 7.98
N VAL A 327 -12.23 -11.53 9.20
CA VAL A 327 -10.97 -12.20 9.54
C VAL A 327 -10.73 -13.41 8.64
N LYS A 328 -11.74 -14.26 8.41
CA LYS A 328 -11.63 -15.44 7.54
C LYS A 328 -11.26 -15.03 6.10
N PHE A 329 -11.88 -13.96 5.59
CA PHE A 329 -11.55 -13.40 4.26
C PHE A 329 -10.11 -12.87 4.22
N ILE A 330 -9.69 -12.09 5.20
CA ILE A 330 -8.34 -11.53 5.28
C ILE A 330 -7.28 -12.64 5.38
N GLN A 331 -7.52 -13.66 6.20
CA GLN A 331 -6.64 -14.83 6.31
C GLN A 331 -6.50 -15.56 4.97
N TRP A 332 -7.62 -15.74 4.24
CA TRP A 332 -7.59 -16.35 2.92
C TRP A 332 -6.81 -15.49 1.91
N MET A 333 -7.04 -14.17 1.89
CA MET A 333 -6.36 -13.22 0.99
C MET A 333 -4.86 -13.14 1.23
N THR A 334 -4.42 -13.35 2.47
CA THR A 334 -3.01 -13.23 2.88
C THR A 334 -2.30 -14.58 3.06
N ALA A 335 -2.99 -15.70 2.77
CA ALA A 335 -2.39 -17.02 2.75
C ALA A 335 -1.19 -17.05 1.76
N PRO A 336 -0.15 -17.84 2.03
CA PRO A 336 1.10 -17.83 1.25
C PRO A 336 0.91 -17.90 -0.26
N GLU A 337 0.03 -18.77 -0.76
CA GLU A 337 -0.25 -18.94 -2.18
C GLU A 337 -0.94 -17.71 -2.79
N ARG A 338 -1.83 -17.06 -2.03
CA ARG A 338 -2.56 -15.86 -2.47
C ARG A 338 -1.66 -14.63 -2.44
N ALA A 339 -0.84 -14.51 -1.40
CA ALA A 339 0.18 -13.46 -1.30
C ALA A 339 1.22 -13.57 -2.42
N ALA A 340 1.65 -14.80 -2.77
CA ALA A 340 2.53 -15.05 -3.90
C ALA A 340 1.87 -14.68 -5.24
N GLU A 341 0.63 -15.11 -5.46
CA GLU A 341 -0.14 -14.77 -6.65
C GLU A 341 -0.31 -13.25 -6.81
N TRP A 342 -0.69 -12.57 -5.73
CA TRP A 342 -0.81 -11.11 -5.71
C TRP A 342 0.50 -10.43 -6.10
N SER A 343 1.60 -10.85 -5.50
CA SER A 343 2.93 -10.31 -5.79
C SER A 343 3.33 -10.50 -7.26
N ILE A 344 3.16 -11.71 -7.80
CA ILE A 344 3.49 -12.04 -9.19
C ILE A 344 2.68 -11.19 -10.18
N LYS A 345 1.38 -11.02 -9.90
CA LYS A 345 0.46 -10.31 -10.81
C LYS A 345 0.57 -8.79 -10.75
N THR A 346 1.10 -8.23 -9.66
CA THR A 346 1.12 -6.78 -9.44
C THR A 346 2.53 -6.21 -9.30
N GLY A 347 3.43 -6.93 -8.64
CA GLY A 347 4.74 -6.45 -8.20
C GLY A 347 4.77 -5.93 -6.76
N TYR A 348 3.63 -5.85 -6.07
CA TYR A 348 3.65 -5.67 -4.62
C TYR A 348 4.46 -6.78 -3.94
N VAL A 349 5.12 -6.46 -2.84
CA VAL A 349 5.88 -7.47 -2.08
C VAL A 349 4.91 -8.43 -1.42
N ALA A 350 5.12 -9.75 -1.60
CA ALA A 350 4.34 -10.73 -0.85
C ALA A 350 4.59 -10.54 0.65
N VAL A 351 3.51 -10.51 1.43
CA VAL A 351 3.54 -10.00 2.81
C VAL A 351 4.16 -10.95 3.83
N SER A 352 4.47 -12.19 3.43
CA SER A 352 5.03 -13.20 4.35
C SER A 352 6.24 -13.94 3.74
N PRO A 353 7.22 -14.36 4.56
CA PRO A 353 8.32 -15.22 4.10
C PRO A 353 7.84 -16.54 3.47
N ALA A 354 6.72 -17.09 3.94
CA ALA A 354 6.15 -18.33 3.42
C ALA A 354 5.70 -18.20 1.96
N ALA A 355 5.22 -17.02 1.55
CA ALA A 355 4.84 -16.78 0.15
C ALA A 355 6.01 -16.95 -0.82
N TYR A 356 7.24 -16.58 -0.41
CA TYR A 356 8.45 -16.75 -1.23
C TYR A 356 8.95 -18.20 -1.29
N LYS A 357 8.39 -19.10 -0.48
CA LYS A 357 8.67 -20.54 -0.50
C LYS A 357 7.68 -21.32 -1.37
N THR A 358 6.63 -20.69 -1.87
CA THR A 358 5.67 -21.34 -2.76
C THR A 358 6.33 -21.70 -4.10
N PRO A 359 5.97 -22.83 -4.74
CA PRO A 359 6.54 -23.23 -6.03
C PRO A 359 6.37 -22.15 -7.11
N ALA A 360 5.21 -21.47 -7.15
CA ALA A 360 4.93 -20.43 -8.14
C ALA A 360 5.88 -19.22 -7.98
N MET A 361 6.09 -18.75 -6.74
CA MET A 361 6.99 -17.62 -6.48
C MET A 361 8.46 -18.00 -6.71
N GLN A 362 8.88 -19.23 -6.36
CA GLN A 362 10.24 -19.69 -6.62
C GLN A 362 10.54 -19.75 -8.11
N ALA A 363 9.61 -20.29 -8.91
CA ALA A 363 9.74 -20.30 -10.37
C ALA A 363 9.81 -18.87 -10.92
N TYR A 364 8.89 -17.98 -10.49
CA TYR A 364 8.86 -16.60 -10.94
C TYR A 364 10.15 -15.84 -10.59
N ALA A 365 10.64 -15.98 -9.36
CA ALA A 365 11.88 -15.30 -8.91
C ALA A 365 13.13 -15.82 -9.65
N LYS A 366 13.14 -17.09 -10.05
CA LYS A 366 14.23 -17.66 -10.87
C LYS A 366 14.25 -17.05 -12.26
N ASP A 367 13.09 -16.90 -12.89
CA ASP A 367 12.96 -16.36 -14.25
C ASP A 367 13.04 -14.82 -14.27
N PHE A 368 12.67 -14.18 -13.17
CA PHE A 368 12.65 -12.73 -13.02
C PHE A 368 13.20 -12.30 -11.63
N PRO A 369 14.54 -12.29 -11.45
CA PRO A 369 15.18 -11.97 -10.16
C PRO A 369 14.81 -10.60 -9.58
N ALA A 370 14.45 -9.63 -10.42
CA ALA A 370 13.99 -8.31 -9.99
C ALA A 370 12.78 -8.38 -9.01
N ALA A 371 11.99 -9.46 -9.05
CA ALA A 371 10.86 -9.67 -8.16
C ALA A 371 11.23 -9.80 -6.66
N THR A 372 12.51 -10.07 -6.35
CA THR A 372 12.95 -10.26 -4.96
C THR A 372 13.64 -9.03 -4.36
N VAL A 373 14.00 -8.04 -5.17
CA VAL A 373 14.75 -6.86 -4.73
C VAL A 373 14.07 -6.12 -3.58
N ALA A 374 12.76 -5.88 -3.70
CA ALA A 374 12.01 -5.18 -2.65
C ALA A 374 11.85 -6.01 -1.38
N ARG A 375 11.75 -7.35 -1.50
CA ARG A 375 11.80 -8.24 -0.34
C ARG A 375 13.13 -8.13 0.38
N ASP A 376 14.23 -8.16 -0.37
CA ASP A 376 15.58 -8.10 0.21
C ASP A 376 15.86 -6.72 0.84
N GLN A 377 15.25 -5.66 0.31
CA GLN A 377 15.31 -4.32 0.89
C GLN A 377 14.58 -4.21 2.24
N LEU A 378 13.70 -5.15 2.60
CA LEU A 378 12.99 -5.13 3.89
C LEU A 378 13.93 -5.22 5.10
N GLU A 379 15.14 -5.74 4.93
CA GLU A 379 16.18 -5.74 5.96
C GLU A 379 16.55 -4.31 6.42
N TYR A 380 16.45 -3.35 5.50
CA TYR A 380 16.77 -1.94 5.73
C TYR A 380 15.52 -1.06 5.82
N ALA A 381 14.34 -1.67 5.76
CA ALA A 381 13.10 -0.91 5.73
C ALA A 381 12.71 -0.39 7.12
N VAL A 382 12.06 0.77 7.11
CA VAL A 382 11.48 1.39 8.30
C VAL A 382 9.98 1.59 8.11
N PRO A 383 9.20 1.76 9.19
CA PRO A 383 7.81 2.13 9.10
C PRO A 383 7.63 3.42 8.29
N GLU A 384 6.63 3.44 7.42
CA GLU A 384 6.22 4.66 6.71
C GLU A 384 5.79 5.74 7.70
N LEU A 385 6.00 7.01 7.37
CA LEU A 385 5.59 8.17 8.17
C LEU A 385 4.11 8.02 8.55
N SER A 386 3.85 7.77 9.84
CA SER A 386 2.52 7.52 10.38
C SER A 386 2.38 8.27 11.70
N VAL A 387 1.49 9.24 11.71
CA VAL A 387 1.28 10.15 12.84
C VAL A 387 -0.20 10.49 12.99
N HIS A 388 -0.59 11.00 14.14
CA HIS A 388 -1.90 11.63 14.30
C HIS A 388 -2.10 12.74 13.25
N GLU A 389 -3.33 13.00 12.84
CA GLU A 389 -3.63 14.00 11.79
C GLU A 389 -2.89 13.74 10.46
N ASN A 390 -2.64 12.48 10.14
CA ASN A 390 -1.74 12.03 9.08
C ASN A 390 -1.98 12.73 7.74
N GLY A 391 -3.24 12.84 7.31
CA GLY A 391 -3.60 13.51 6.05
C GLY A 391 -3.18 14.98 5.99
N ARG A 392 -3.24 15.69 7.12
CA ARG A 392 -2.79 17.10 7.22
C ARG A 392 -1.27 17.18 7.19
N ILE A 393 -0.58 16.28 7.90
CA ILE A 393 0.88 16.24 7.92
C ILE A 393 1.42 15.92 6.51
N TYR A 394 0.83 14.97 5.80
CA TYR A 394 1.21 14.67 4.41
C TYR A 394 1.04 15.88 3.50
N LYS A 395 -0.07 16.62 3.65
CA LYS A 395 -0.26 17.85 2.88
C LYS A 395 0.85 18.86 3.16
N PHE A 396 1.21 19.09 4.43
CA PHE A 396 2.26 20.04 4.78
C PHE A 396 3.62 19.63 4.21
N VAL A 397 3.96 18.35 4.27
CA VAL A 397 5.21 17.84 3.71
C VAL A 397 5.21 17.91 2.18
N ASN A 398 4.12 17.51 1.53
CA ASN A 398 3.98 17.58 0.07
C ASN A 398 4.06 19.03 -0.43
N ASP A 399 3.40 19.98 0.23
CA ASP A 399 3.47 21.42 -0.08
C ASP A 399 4.90 21.94 0.07
N ALA A 400 5.63 21.52 1.11
CA ALA A 400 7.03 21.89 1.32
C ALA A 400 7.95 21.35 0.22
N VAL A 401 7.79 20.09 -0.17
CA VAL A 401 8.55 19.51 -1.29
C VAL A 401 8.25 20.30 -2.57
N GLN A 402 6.98 20.58 -2.87
CA GLN A 402 6.61 21.36 -4.05
C GLN A 402 7.23 22.76 -4.04
N ALA A 403 7.14 23.47 -2.91
CA ALA A 403 7.73 24.79 -2.78
C ALA A 403 9.25 24.78 -3.03
N ALA A 404 9.95 23.76 -2.55
CA ALA A 404 11.40 23.62 -2.74
C ALA A 404 11.75 23.25 -4.19
N VAL A 405 11.11 22.23 -4.78
CA VAL A 405 11.47 21.77 -6.15
C VAL A 405 11.08 22.79 -7.22
N THR A 406 10.01 23.55 -7.03
CA THR A 406 9.63 24.65 -7.90
C THR A 406 10.47 25.92 -7.66
N GLY A 407 11.22 25.98 -6.54
CA GLY A 407 12.10 27.09 -6.17
C GLY A 407 11.39 28.34 -5.67
N SER A 408 10.15 28.20 -5.21
CA SER A 408 9.43 29.27 -4.55
C SER A 408 9.93 29.54 -3.13
N GLN A 409 10.54 28.52 -2.51
CA GLN A 409 11.21 28.58 -1.21
C GLN A 409 12.47 27.72 -1.22
N THR A 410 13.40 28.00 -0.29
CA THR A 410 14.50 27.07 0.01
C THR A 410 13.95 25.84 0.76
N SER A 411 14.66 24.71 0.73
CA SER A 411 14.27 23.50 1.49
C SER A 411 14.08 23.82 2.97
N LYS A 412 14.97 24.62 3.55
CA LYS A 412 14.93 25.02 4.95
C LYS A 412 13.66 25.84 5.27
N GLU A 413 13.32 26.83 4.46
CA GLU A 413 12.11 27.66 4.68
C GLU A 413 10.85 26.82 4.54
N ALA A 414 10.75 26.00 3.49
CA ALA A 414 9.60 25.15 3.24
C ALA A 414 9.38 24.12 4.35
N LEU A 415 10.43 23.41 4.76
CA LEU A 415 10.34 22.42 5.84
C LEU A 415 10.10 23.09 7.22
N SER A 416 10.61 24.31 7.46
CA SER A 416 10.32 25.05 8.69
C SER A 416 8.84 25.43 8.78
N ALA A 417 8.24 25.85 7.67
CA ALA A 417 6.80 26.16 7.63
C ALA A 417 5.96 24.89 7.84
N ALA A 418 6.33 23.78 7.23
CA ALA A 418 5.67 22.49 7.44
C ALA A 418 5.79 21.99 8.89
N GLN A 419 6.99 22.10 9.51
CA GLN A 419 7.23 21.74 10.91
C GLN A 419 6.32 22.51 11.86
N GLN A 420 6.25 23.83 11.70
CA GLN A 420 5.40 24.68 12.54
C GLN A 420 3.91 24.35 12.42
N GLN A 421 3.45 23.99 11.20
CA GLN A 421 2.07 23.55 10.99
C GLN A 421 1.83 22.19 11.64
N ALA A 422 2.76 21.24 11.48
CA ALA A 422 2.70 19.94 12.11
C ALA A 422 2.65 20.03 13.64
N GLU A 423 3.53 20.81 14.25
CA GLU A 423 3.55 21.02 15.71
C GLU A 423 2.24 21.58 16.25
N ARG A 424 1.58 22.46 15.50
CA ARG A 424 0.28 23.01 15.89
C ARG A 424 -0.81 21.93 15.94
N VAL A 425 -0.87 21.07 14.93
CA VAL A 425 -1.93 20.04 14.88
C VAL A 425 -1.63 18.85 15.79
N LEU A 426 -0.35 18.53 16.01
CA LEU A 426 0.06 17.42 16.88
C LEU A 426 0.07 17.79 18.37
N ARG A 427 -0.11 19.07 18.72
CA ARG A 427 -0.08 19.54 20.13
C ARG A 427 -1.10 18.85 21.02
N THR A 428 -2.26 18.48 20.49
CA THR A 428 -3.35 17.84 21.24
C THR A 428 -3.08 16.38 21.56
N TYR A 429 -2.03 15.80 20.98
CA TYR A 429 -1.64 14.40 21.14
C TYR A 429 -0.36 14.22 22.00
N LYS A 430 0.18 15.31 22.56
CA LYS A 430 1.37 15.33 23.43
C LYS A 430 1.06 15.09 24.89
#